data_29074758de1d7c6d06f82c14f9d2399b
#
_entry.id   29074758de1d7c6d06f82c14f9d2399b
#
_cell.length_a   1.000
_cell.length_b   1.000
_cell.length_c   1.000
_cell.angle_alpha   90.00
_cell.angle_beta   90.00
_cell.angle_gamma   90.00
#
_symmetry.space_group_name_H-M   'P 1'
#
loop_
_entity.id
_entity.type
_entity.pdbx_description
1 polymer ?
#
loop_
_entity_poly.entity_id
_entity_poly.type
_entity_poly.pdbx_seq_one_letter_code
_entity_poly.pdbx_strand_id
1 'polypeptide(L)'
;MKLYVYDHCPFCVRARMIFGLKNLPVELVVLANDDEATPIGLVGKKVVPILVKEDGTAMPESLDIVHYVDEHFGEKILSEHIRPEIEAWLKEVGSYYGHLTTVRFTQIGLAEFETQSAVDYFTKKKTEFIGDFAENIAKTTTYLTRLKGDLEKLAVLIQSENALNGQLSLEDIIVFPVLRNLTCVKGIEFPPAVLAYITNMAKLSNVPLYFDKAI
;
A
#
# COMPACT_ATOMS: atom_id res chain seq x y z
N MET A 1 10.57 15.64 10.07
CA MET A 1 9.26 14.94 10.13
C MET A 1 9.46 13.47 10.41
N LYS A 2 8.48 12.80 11.09
CA LYS A 2 8.45 11.34 11.31
C LYS A 2 7.15 10.76 10.78
N LEU A 3 7.21 9.62 10.10
CA LEU A 3 6.03 8.94 9.57
C LEU A 3 5.91 7.55 10.20
N TYR A 4 4.90 7.36 11.04
CA TYR A 4 4.58 6.10 11.70
C TYR A 4 3.74 5.23 10.78
N VAL A 5 4.18 4.00 10.52
CA VAL A 5 3.63 3.12 9.48
C VAL A 5 3.62 1.64 9.88
N TYR A 6 2.84 0.86 9.13
CA TYR A 6 3.13 -0.56 8.87
C TYR A 6 3.61 -0.69 7.42
N ASP A 7 4.57 -1.57 7.15
CA ASP A 7 5.12 -1.70 5.81
C ASP A 7 4.10 -2.27 4.81
N HIS A 8 3.26 -3.24 5.23
CA HIS A 8 2.22 -3.82 4.39
C HIS A 8 1.00 -2.92 4.15
N CYS A 9 0.80 -1.90 4.99
CA CYS A 9 -0.43 -1.11 4.96
C CYS A 9 -0.52 -0.24 3.69
N PRO A 10 -1.52 -0.42 2.80
CA PRO A 10 -1.62 0.36 1.58
C PRO A 10 -1.80 1.86 1.83
N PHE A 11 -2.47 2.23 2.91
CA PHE A 11 -2.62 3.63 3.31
C PHE A 11 -1.27 4.24 3.75
N CYS A 12 -0.44 3.47 4.46
CA CYS A 12 0.90 3.89 4.82
C CYS A 12 1.80 4.08 3.58
N VAL A 13 1.65 3.20 2.60
CA VAL A 13 2.37 3.31 1.32
C VAL A 13 1.99 4.60 0.59
N ARG A 14 0.70 5.01 0.57
CA ARG A 14 0.27 6.30 0.01
C ARG A 14 1.07 7.47 0.60
N ALA A 15 1.14 7.53 1.92
CA ALA A 15 1.89 8.58 2.60
C ALA A 15 3.40 8.50 2.34
N ARG A 16 4.00 7.30 2.26
CA ARG A 16 5.42 7.13 1.91
C ARG A 16 5.73 7.59 0.50
N MET A 17 4.84 7.30 -0.45
CA MET A 17 5.03 7.64 -1.87
C MET A 17 5.29 9.13 -2.08
N ILE A 18 4.50 10.01 -1.47
CA ILE A 18 4.63 11.44 -1.72
C ILE A 18 5.99 11.98 -1.25
N PHE A 19 6.54 11.47 -0.15
CA PHE A 19 7.90 11.83 0.29
C PHE A 19 8.96 11.40 -0.73
N GLY A 20 8.85 10.16 -1.24
CA GLY A 20 9.77 9.66 -2.26
C GLY A 20 9.65 10.42 -3.57
N LEU A 21 8.44 10.63 -4.08
CA LEU A 21 8.18 11.35 -5.33
C LEU A 21 8.70 12.80 -5.31
N LYS A 22 8.70 13.44 -4.14
CA LYS A 22 9.23 14.78 -3.94
C LYS A 22 10.68 14.81 -3.45
N ASN A 23 11.34 13.65 -3.32
CA ASN A 23 12.68 13.52 -2.75
C ASN A 23 12.83 14.20 -1.37
N LEU A 24 11.79 14.15 -0.55
CA LEU A 24 11.79 14.73 0.79
C LEU A 24 12.24 13.70 1.83
N PRO A 25 13.18 14.06 2.72
CA PRO A 25 13.59 13.17 3.80
C PRO A 25 12.46 13.04 4.84
N VAL A 26 12.20 11.82 5.27
CA VAL A 26 11.30 11.51 6.38
C VAL A 26 11.85 10.32 7.16
N GLU A 27 11.78 10.39 8.49
CA GLU A 27 12.10 9.27 9.35
C GLU A 27 10.91 8.31 9.36
N LEU A 28 11.09 7.10 8.83
CA LEU A 28 10.07 6.05 8.90
C LEU A 28 10.18 5.32 10.23
N VAL A 29 9.07 5.26 10.96
CA VAL A 29 8.96 4.49 12.20
C VAL A 29 7.95 3.37 11.98
N VAL A 30 8.45 2.13 11.81
CA VAL A 30 7.60 0.97 11.67
C VAL A 30 7.16 0.52 13.07
N LEU A 31 5.87 0.56 13.33
CA LEU A 31 5.29 0.12 14.61
C LEU A 31 5.06 -1.39 14.60
N ALA A 32 5.17 -2.04 15.76
CA ALA A 32 4.65 -3.39 15.92
C ALA A 32 3.13 -3.40 15.69
N ASN A 33 2.59 -4.46 15.08
CA ASN A 33 1.18 -4.47 14.69
C ASN A 33 0.22 -4.45 15.89
N ASP A 34 0.67 -4.94 17.04
CA ASP A 34 -0.06 -4.91 18.31
C ASP A 34 0.21 -3.66 19.17
N ASP A 35 1.08 -2.73 18.72
CA ASP A 35 1.26 -1.45 19.43
C ASP A 35 0.02 -0.57 19.26
N GLU A 36 -0.75 -0.47 20.33
CA GLU A 36 -1.89 0.45 20.43
C GLU A 36 -1.52 1.76 21.13
N ALA A 37 -0.52 1.71 22.02
CA ALA A 37 -0.18 2.84 22.88
C ALA A 37 0.38 4.01 22.07
N THR A 38 1.28 3.76 21.13
CA THR A 38 1.90 4.82 20.32
C THR A 38 0.87 5.59 19.48
N PRO A 39 0.05 4.96 18.61
CA PRO A 39 -0.91 5.70 17.80
C PRO A 39 -2.01 6.36 18.65
N ILE A 40 -2.48 5.72 19.74
CA ILE A 40 -3.47 6.31 20.64
C ILE A 40 -2.87 7.55 21.34
N GLY A 41 -1.62 7.50 21.77
CA GLY A 41 -0.92 8.63 22.37
C GLY A 41 -0.73 9.81 21.41
N LEU A 42 -0.54 9.54 20.12
CA LEU A 42 -0.32 10.57 19.09
C LEU A 42 -1.64 11.22 18.61
N VAL A 43 -2.67 10.42 18.34
CA VAL A 43 -3.89 10.90 17.64
C VAL A 43 -5.20 10.40 18.28
N GLY A 44 -5.15 9.79 19.47
CA GLY A 44 -6.34 9.35 20.22
C GLY A 44 -7.00 8.06 19.71
N LYS A 45 -6.48 7.45 18.66
CA LYS A 45 -7.02 6.22 18.04
C LYS A 45 -5.91 5.34 17.45
N LYS A 46 -6.14 4.02 17.39
CA LYS A 46 -5.20 3.09 16.72
C LYS A 46 -5.36 3.14 15.21
N VAL A 47 -4.61 4.01 14.58
CA VAL A 47 -4.55 4.17 13.10
C VAL A 47 -3.12 4.41 12.64
N VAL A 48 -2.84 4.05 11.42
CA VAL A 48 -1.64 4.43 10.64
C VAL A 48 -2.06 4.66 9.18
N PRO A 49 -1.36 5.54 8.45
CA PRO A 49 -0.16 6.30 8.81
C PRO A 49 -0.45 7.47 9.75
N ILE A 50 0.58 7.90 10.50
CA ILE A 50 0.56 9.15 11.25
C ILE A 50 1.82 9.94 10.90
N LEU A 51 1.66 11.17 10.42
CA LEU A 51 2.75 12.10 10.21
C LEU A 51 2.91 13.00 11.43
N VAL A 52 4.06 12.96 12.08
CA VAL A 52 4.46 13.98 13.06
C VAL A 52 5.30 15.02 12.33
N LYS A 53 4.77 16.25 12.26
CA LYS A 53 5.35 17.38 11.58
C LYS A 53 6.54 17.95 12.35
N GLU A 54 7.23 18.95 11.78
CA GLU A 54 8.39 19.60 12.41
C GLU A 54 8.01 20.39 13.68
N ASP A 55 6.79 20.90 13.75
CA ASP A 55 6.24 21.58 14.93
C ASP A 55 5.75 20.62 16.03
N GLY A 56 5.89 19.31 15.82
CA GLY A 56 5.46 18.26 16.75
C GLY A 56 3.98 17.89 16.64
N THR A 57 3.18 18.54 15.78
CA THR A 57 1.77 18.16 15.59
C THR A 57 1.64 16.86 14.82
N ALA A 58 0.71 15.98 15.26
CA ALA A 58 0.44 14.70 14.63
C ALA A 58 -0.78 14.78 13.71
N MET A 59 -0.63 14.24 12.50
CA MET A 59 -1.66 14.21 11.45
C MET A 59 -1.93 12.76 11.04
N PRO A 60 -3.11 12.19 11.27
CA PRO A 60 -3.55 10.94 10.67
C PRO A 60 -4.13 11.19 9.27
N GLU A 61 -4.65 10.13 8.64
CA GLU A 61 -5.29 10.05 7.33
C GLU A 61 -4.32 10.20 6.15
N SER A 62 -4.22 9.12 5.37
CA SER A 62 -3.19 8.99 4.35
C SER A 62 -3.27 10.05 3.24
N LEU A 63 -4.48 10.36 2.76
CA LEU A 63 -4.64 11.35 1.70
C LEU A 63 -4.45 12.79 2.21
N ASP A 64 -4.83 13.07 3.45
CA ASP A 64 -4.55 14.37 4.07
C ASP A 64 -3.04 14.59 4.19
N ILE A 65 -2.29 13.53 4.56
CA ILE A 65 -0.82 13.58 4.57
C ILE A 65 -0.26 13.81 3.17
N VAL A 66 -0.79 13.12 2.15
CA VAL A 66 -0.39 13.29 0.75
C VAL A 66 -0.61 14.72 0.29
N HIS A 67 -1.79 15.27 0.49
CA HIS A 67 -2.12 16.66 0.13
C HIS A 67 -1.25 17.66 0.89
N TYR A 68 -1.11 17.48 2.21
CA TYR A 68 -0.26 18.35 3.02
C TYR A 68 1.18 18.42 2.49
N VAL A 69 1.78 17.28 2.20
CA VAL A 69 3.16 17.21 1.68
C VAL A 69 3.24 17.78 0.27
N ASP A 70 2.29 17.47 -0.61
CA ASP A 70 2.30 17.95 -1.98
C ASP A 70 2.13 19.48 -2.08
N GLU A 71 1.32 20.08 -1.20
CA GLU A 71 1.02 21.51 -1.22
C GLU A 71 2.06 22.36 -0.48
N HIS A 72 2.74 21.82 0.55
CA HIS A 72 3.60 22.64 1.41
C HIS A 72 5.11 22.47 1.13
N PHE A 73 5.52 21.50 0.32
CA PHE A 73 6.94 21.20 0.08
C PHE A 73 7.27 21.20 -1.41
N GLY A 74 7.64 22.36 -1.94
CA GLY A 74 7.97 22.56 -3.34
C GLY A 74 6.74 22.67 -4.24
N GLU A 75 6.91 22.46 -5.55
CA GLU A 75 5.82 22.53 -6.51
C GLU A 75 4.83 21.37 -6.31
N LYS A 76 3.53 21.62 -6.50
CA LYS A 76 2.50 20.58 -6.51
C LYS A 76 2.72 19.69 -7.73
N ILE A 77 2.83 18.37 -7.49
CA ILE A 77 3.13 17.39 -8.55
C ILE A 77 1.96 16.47 -8.88
N LEU A 78 0.94 16.38 -8.01
CA LEU A 78 -0.17 15.46 -8.20
C LEU A 78 -1.39 16.15 -8.84
N SER A 79 -1.92 15.55 -9.89
CA SER A 79 -3.27 15.83 -10.38
C SER A 79 -4.31 15.16 -9.48
N GLU A 80 -5.39 15.88 -9.16
CA GLU A 80 -6.50 15.37 -8.33
C GLU A 80 -7.46 14.44 -9.11
N HIS A 81 -7.30 14.34 -10.42
CA HIS A 81 -8.22 13.57 -11.26
C HIS A 81 -8.04 12.06 -11.04
N ILE A 82 -9.17 11.37 -10.84
CA ILE A 82 -9.24 9.90 -10.81
C ILE A 82 -10.26 9.47 -11.85
N ARG A 83 -9.85 8.64 -12.79
CA ARG A 83 -10.75 8.12 -13.84
C ARG A 83 -11.73 7.11 -13.24
N PRO A 84 -13.01 7.12 -13.68
CA PRO A 84 -14.03 6.17 -13.20
C PRO A 84 -13.61 4.70 -13.41
N GLU A 85 -12.87 4.41 -14.47
CA GLU A 85 -12.36 3.06 -14.77
C GLU A 85 -11.36 2.57 -13.72
N ILE A 86 -10.55 3.48 -13.16
CA ILE A 86 -9.61 3.19 -12.07
C ILE A 86 -10.37 2.96 -10.76
N GLU A 87 -11.38 3.76 -10.47
CA GLU A 87 -12.24 3.54 -9.30
C GLU A 87 -12.97 2.19 -9.38
N ALA A 88 -13.50 1.85 -10.55
CA ALA A 88 -14.16 0.57 -10.79
C ALA A 88 -13.18 -0.61 -10.61
N TRP A 89 -11.95 -0.48 -11.14
CA TRP A 89 -10.90 -1.49 -10.98
C TRP A 89 -10.52 -1.67 -9.50
N LEU A 90 -10.32 -0.58 -8.76
CA LEU A 90 -9.99 -0.63 -7.33
C LEU A 90 -11.11 -1.28 -6.52
N LYS A 91 -12.36 -0.99 -6.83
CA LYS A 91 -13.52 -1.60 -6.18
C LYS A 91 -13.57 -3.11 -6.44
N GLU A 92 -13.35 -3.52 -7.69
CA GLU A 92 -13.36 -4.94 -8.11
C GLU A 92 -12.23 -5.70 -7.42
N VAL A 93 -10.99 -5.27 -7.56
CA VAL A 93 -9.82 -5.92 -6.96
C VAL A 93 -9.85 -5.82 -5.44
N GLY A 94 -10.29 -4.71 -4.88
CA GLY A 94 -10.45 -4.49 -3.44
C GLY A 94 -11.36 -5.50 -2.78
N SER A 95 -12.32 -6.09 -3.53
CA SER A 95 -13.26 -7.08 -3.00
C SER A 95 -12.62 -8.43 -2.66
N TYR A 96 -11.41 -8.72 -3.18
CA TYR A 96 -10.78 -10.04 -2.97
C TYR A 96 -9.25 -10.01 -2.78
N TYR A 97 -8.55 -8.95 -3.14
CA TYR A 97 -7.07 -8.95 -3.07
C TYR A 97 -6.54 -9.20 -1.65
N GLY A 98 -7.30 -8.81 -0.63
CA GLY A 98 -6.97 -9.08 0.77
C GLY A 98 -6.88 -10.58 1.08
N HIS A 99 -7.66 -11.42 0.41
CA HIS A 99 -7.59 -12.88 0.56
C HIS A 99 -6.27 -13.46 0.01
N LEU A 100 -5.63 -12.77 -0.94
CA LEU A 100 -4.31 -13.13 -1.45
C LEU A 100 -3.18 -12.59 -0.58
N THR A 101 -3.24 -11.30 -0.23
CA THR A 101 -2.10 -10.59 0.33
C THR A 101 -2.04 -10.66 1.85
N THR A 102 -3.17 -10.47 2.54
CA THR A 102 -3.22 -10.39 4.01
C THR A 102 -2.69 -11.64 4.69
N VAL A 103 -3.03 -12.81 4.15
CA VAL A 103 -2.61 -14.11 4.69
C VAL A 103 -1.09 -14.38 4.56
N ARG A 104 -0.38 -13.56 3.81
CA ARG A 104 1.06 -13.68 3.53
C ARG A 104 1.93 -12.70 4.32
N PHE A 105 1.38 -11.56 4.72
CA PHE A 105 2.16 -10.51 5.36
C PHE A 105 2.90 -10.95 6.63
N THR A 106 2.29 -11.80 7.43
CA THR A 106 2.92 -12.34 8.66
C THR A 106 4.04 -13.34 8.40
N GLN A 107 4.24 -13.77 7.15
CA GLN A 107 5.17 -14.84 6.77
C GLN A 107 6.37 -14.32 5.95
N ILE A 108 6.35 -13.06 5.50
CA ILE A 108 7.38 -12.51 4.61
C ILE A 108 8.42 -11.63 5.33
N GLY A 109 8.51 -11.72 6.66
CA GLY A 109 9.56 -11.07 7.45
C GLY A 109 9.44 -9.54 7.48
N LEU A 110 8.22 -9.01 7.69
CA LEU A 110 8.00 -7.58 7.88
C LEU A 110 8.22 -7.19 9.34
N ALA A 111 8.81 -6.01 9.58
CA ALA A 111 9.20 -5.53 10.89
C ALA A 111 8.03 -5.42 11.89
N GLU A 112 6.85 -5.06 11.42
CA GLU A 112 5.63 -5.00 12.24
C GLU A 112 5.17 -6.36 12.78
N PHE A 113 5.76 -7.47 12.33
CA PHE A 113 5.44 -8.84 12.72
C PHE A 113 6.63 -9.59 13.33
N GLU A 114 7.61 -8.89 13.90
CA GLU A 114 8.78 -9.51 14.53
C GLU A 114 8.43 -10.34 15.78
N THR A 115 7.32 -10.03 16.45
CA THR A 115 6.86 -10.73 17.64
C THR A 115 5.66 -11.64 17.35
N GLN A 116 5.57 -12.79 18.06
CA GLN A 116 4.39 -13.64 17.95
C GLN A 116 3.11 -12.92 18.38
N SER A 117 3.19 -12.04 19.37
CA SER A 117 2.05 -11.21 19.81
C SER A 117 1.48 -10.36 18.67
N ALA A 118 2.35 -9.71 17.89
CA ALA A 118 1.92 -8.90 16.73
C ALA A 118 1.29 -9.76 15.63
N VAL A 119 1.85 -10.96 15.38
CA VAL A 119 1.27 -11.94 14.43
C VAL A 119 -0.12 -12.40 14.87
N ASP A 120 -0.26 -12.79 16.14
CA ASP A 120 -1.53 -13.27 16.72
C ASP A 120 -2.60 -12.17 16.70
N TYR A 121 -2.20 -10.96 17.08
CA TYR A 121 -3.08 -9.79 17.06
C TYR A 121 -3.61 -9.52 15.65
N PHE A 122 -2.73 -9.47 14.66
CA PHE A 122 -3.10 -9.26 13.25
C PHE A 122 -4.00 -10.37 12.73
N THR A 123 -3.58 -11.63 12.93
CA THR A 123 -4.33 -12.80 12.45
C THR A 123 -5.73 -12.82 13.01
N LYS A 124 -5.89 -12.63 14.34
CA LYS A 124 -7.19 -12.55 14.99
C LYS A 124 -8.08 -11.48 14.36
N LYS A 125 -7.57 -10.25 14.23
CA LYS A 125 -8.32 -9.12 13.66
C LYS A 125 -8.69 -9.34 12.20
N LYS A 126 -7.78 -9.88 11.39
CA LYS A 126 -8.02 -10.05 9.96
C LYS A 126 -8.93 -11.23 9.64
N THR A 127 -8.89 -12.29 10.44
CA THR A 127 -9.83 -13.42 10.30
C THR A 127 -11.29 -12.98 10.40
N GLU A 128 -11.60 -11.94 11.19
CA GLU A 128 -12.95 -11.39 11.27
C GLU A 128 -13.46 -10.82 9.92
N PHE A 129 -12.56 -10.40 9.02
CA PHE A 129 -12.91 -9.76 7.75
C PHE A 129 -12.77 -10.69 6.54
N ILE A 130 -11.72 -11.53 6.51
CA ILE A 130 -11.40 -12.37 5.33
C ILE A 130 -11.63 -13.85 5.59
N GLY A 131 -12.01 -14.26 6.79
CA GLY A 131 -12.10 -15.67 7.19
C GLY A 131 -10.76 -16.31 7.49
N ASP A 132 -10.75 -17.64 7.55
CA ASP A 132 -9.57 -18.42 7.92
C ASP A 132 -8.41 -18.25 6.91
N PHE A 133 -7.19 -18.09 7.44
CA PHE A 133 -5.99 -17.85 6.61
C PHE A 133 -5.62 -19.08 5.77
N ALA A 134 -5.71 -20.28 6.33
CA ALA A 134 -5.37 -21.52 5.62
C ALA A 134 -6.36 -21.79 4.48
N GLU A 135 -7.65 -21.53 4.70
CA GLU A 135 -8.67 -21.63 3.65
C GLU A 135 -8.40 -20.63 2.50
N ASN A 136 -7.99 -19.42 2.83
CA ASN A 136 -7.65 -18.41 1.81
C ASN A 136 -6.39 -18.80 1.02
N ILE A 137 -5.37 -19.33 1.68
CA ILE A 137 -4.18 -19.88 1.01
C ILE A 137 -4.57 -21.02 0.06
N ALA A 138 -5.43 -21.94 0.50
CA ALA A 138 -5.90 -23.04 -0.35
C ALA A 138 -6.66 -22.55 -1.60
N LYS A 139 -7.30 -21.39 -1.54
CA LYS A 139 -8.04 -20.75 -2.65
C LYS A 139 -7.15 -19.86 -3.53
N THR A 140 -5.83 -19.79 -3.31
CA THR A 140 -4.91 -18.92 -4.04
C THR A 140 -5.10 -19.00 -5.56
N THR A 141 -5.14 -20.22 -6.14
CA THR A 141 -5.30 -20.41 -7.59
C THR A 141 -6.59 -19.78 -8.12
N THR A 142 -7.69 -19.88 -7.38
CA THR A 142 -8.98 -19.27 -7.76
C THR A 142 -8.86 -17.74 -7.83
N TYR A 143 -8.24 -17.13 -6.82
CA TYR A 143 -8.02 -15.69 -6.80
C TYR A 143 -7.03 -15.23 -7.86
N LEU A 144 -5.96 -16.01 -8.14
CA LEU A 144 -5.01 -15.70 -9.22
C LEU A 144 -5.68 -15.71 -10.60
N THR A 145 -6.58 -16.66 -10.85
CA THR A 145 -7.33 -16.72 -12.11
C THR A 145 -8.19 -15.47 -12.31
N ARG A 146 -8.86 -14.98 -11.26
CA ARG A 146 -9.63 -13.73 -11.30
C ARG A 146 -8.72 -12.53 -11.51
N LEU A 147 -7.65 -12.44 -10.72
CA LEU A 147 -6.69 -11.34 -10.77
C LEU A 147 -6.04 -11.18 -12.14
N LYS A 148 -5.76 -12.27 -12.86
CA LYS A 148 -5.20 -12.22 -14.22
C LYS A 148 -6.04 -11.34 -15.14
N GLY A 149 -7.35 -11.57 -15.19
CA GLY A 149 -8.24 -10.76 -16.02
C GLY A 149 -8.33 -9.31 -15.56
N ASP A 150 -8.26 -9.06 -14.25
CA ASP A 150 -8.31 -7.69 -13.72
C ASP A 150 -7.00 -6.93 -13.95
N LEU A 151 -5.84 -7.62 -13.94
CA LEU A 151 -4.56 -7.02 -14.34
C LEU A 151 -4.51 -6.71 -15.85
N GLU A 152 -5.11 -7.54 -16.70
CA GLU A 152 -5.24 -7.27 -18.13
C GLU A 152 -6.10 -6.04 -18.40
N LYS A 153 -7.21 -5.85 -17.66
CA LYS A 153 -8.03 -4.62 -17.71
C LYS A 153 -7.23 -3.39 -17.29
N LEU A 154 -6.45 -3.49 -16.21
CA LEU A 154 -5.60 -2.38 -15.77
C LEU A 154 -4.52 -2.04 -16.80
N ALA A 155 -3.92 -3.05 -17.43
CA ALA A 155 -2.85 -2.85 -18.42
C ALA A 155 -3.24 -1.90 -19.56
N VAL A 156 -4.51 -1.96 -20.00
CA VAL A 156 -5.00 -1.06 -21.08
C VAL A 156 -5.31 0.35 -20.59
N LEU A 157 -5.41 0.57 -19.28
CA LEU A 157 -5.62 1.88 -18.68
C LEU A 157 -4.32 2.64 -18.40
N ILE A 158 -3.17 1.94 -18.42
CA ILE A 158 -1.85 2.54 -18.17
C ILE A 158 -1.39 3.28 -19.43
N GLN A 159 -1.21 4.59 -19.32
CA GLN A 159 -0.78 5.45 -20.41
C GLN A 159 0.74 5.66 -20.46
N SER A 160 1.42 5.49 -19.31
CA SER A 160 2.87 5.62 -19.16
C SER A 160 3.39 4.69 -18.07
N GLU A 161 4.62 4.21 -18.26
CA GLU A 161 5.30 3.43 -17.22
C GLU A 161 5.65 4.25 -15.96
N ASN A 162 5.60 5.57 -16.05
CA ASN A 162 5.90 6.48 -14.93
C ASN A 162 4.65 7.04 -14.24
N ALA A 163 3.48 6.91 -14.85
CA ALA A 163 2.21 7.40 -14.30
C ALA A 163 1.01 6.79 -15.03
N LEU A 164 -0.02 6.39 -14.30
CA LEU A 164 -1.20 5.70 -14.85
C LEU A 164 -1.90 6.48 -15.96
N ASN A 165 -2.08 7.79 -15.80
CA ASN A 165 -2.74 8.66 -16.79
C ASN A 165 -1.77 9.56 -17.57
N GLY A 166 -0.47 9.19 -17.64
CA GLY A 166 0.57 9.93 -18.34
C GLY A 166 1.23 11.03 -17.53
N GLN A 167 0.66 11.44 -16.40
CA GLN A 167 1.22 12.38 -15.43
C GLN A 167 0.91 11.92 -14.01
N LEU A 168 1.77 12.27 -13.05
CA LEU A 168 1.57 11.89 -11.65
C LEU A 168 0.23 12.44 -11.12
N SER A 169 -0.50 11.58 -10.42
CA SER A 169 -1.85 11.87 -9.97
C SER A 169 -2.23 11.07 -8.72
N LEU A 170 -3.40 11.36 -8.16
CA LEU A 170 -3.98 10.54 -7.09
C LEU A 170 -4.23 9.10 -7.53
N GLU A 171 -4.40 8.81 -8.83
CA GLU A 171 -4.50 7.42 -9.32
C GLU A 171 -3.27 6.62 -8.93
N ASP A 172 -2.05 7.18 -9.09
CA ASP A 172 -0.80 6.51 -8.74
C ASP A 172 -0.72 6.24 -7.24
N ILE A 173 -1.11 7.23 -6.43
CA ILE A 173 -1.11 7.15 -4.98
C ILE A 173 -2.04 6.04 -4.46
N ILE A 174 -3.17 5.79 -5.11
CA ILE A 174 -4.15 4.80 -4.63
C ILE A 174 -4.00 3.42 -5.26
N VAL A 175 -3.49 3.32 -6.49
CA VAL A 175 -3.35 2.04 -7.22
C VAL A 175 -2.03 1.34 -6.89
N PHE A 176 -0.91 2.08 -6.90
CA PHE A 176 0.40 1.47 -6.68
C PHE A 176 0.49 0.68 -5.37
N PRO A 177 -0.04 1.14 -4.21
CA PRO A 177 -0.01 0.35 -2.97
C PRO A 177 -0.68 -1.02 -3.08
N VAL A 178 -1.76 -1.13 -3.84
CA VAL A 178 -2.47 -2.40 -4.10
C VAL A 178 -1.60 -3.33 -4.94
N LEU A 179 -1.04 -2.81 -6.03
CA LEU A 179 -0.14 -3.57 -6.91
C LEU A 179 1.14 -3.97 -6.19
N ARG A 180 1.73 -3.07 -5.40
CA ARG A 180 2.90 -3.37 -4.55
C ARG A 180 2.63 -4.56 -3.64
N ASN A 181 1.51 -4.55 -2.95
CA ASN A 181 1.17 -5.63 -2.04
C ASN A 181 0.97 -6.97 -2.77
N LEU A 182 0.41 -6.96 -3.97
CA LEU A 182 0.29 -8.16 -4.80
C LEU A 182 1.65 -8.78 -5.13
N THR A 183 2.75 -8.02 -5.13
CA THR A 183 4.09 -8.58 -5.39
C THR A 183 4.59 -9.55 -4.30
N CYS A 184 3.91 -9.67 -3.16
CA CYS A 184 4.20 -10.70 -2.16
C CYS A 184 3.61 -12.08 -2.49
N VAL A 185 2.79 -12.17 -3.54
CA VAL A 185 2.09 -13.39 -3.92
C VAL A 185 2.83 -14.09 -5.06
N LYS A 186 3.38 -15.27 -4.79
CA LYS A 186 4.05 -16.07 -5.81
C LYS A 186 3.07 -16.57 -6.88
N GLY A 187 3.52 -16.54 -8.13
CA GLY A 187 2.74 -17.04 -9.25
C GLY A 187 1.84 -16.01 -9.93
N ILE A 188 1.88 -14.73 -9.51
CA ILE A 188 1.22 -13.66 -10.29
C ILE A 188 2.03 -13.39 -11.56
N GLU A 189 1.34 -13.47 -12.70
CA GLU A 189 1.84 -13.05 -14.01
C GLU A 189 1.37 -11.62 -14.28
N PHE A 190 2.23 -10.64 -13.99
CA PHE A 190 1.91 -9.25 -14.29
C PHE A 190 2.02 -8.97 -15.79
N PRO A 191 1.01 -8.38 -16.46
CA PRO A 191 1.16 -7.89 -17.83
C PRO A 191 2.34 -6.93 -17.95
N PRO A 192 3.05 -6.90 -19.11
CA PRO A 192 4.27 -6.08 -19.24
C PRO A 192 4.10 -4.62 -18.88
N ALA A 193 2.96 -3.99 -19.25
CA ALA A 193 2.68 -2.59 -18.90
C ALA A 193 2.53 -2.39 -17.39
N VAL A 194 1.86 -3.33 -16.69
CA VAL A 194 1.70 -3.28 -15.22
C VAL A 194 3.05 -3.48 -14.55
N LEU A 195 3.85 -4.46 -15.00
CA LEU A 195 5.17 -4.73 -14.44
C LEU A 195 6.13 -3.53 -14.62
N ALA A 196 6.14 -2.90 -15.79
CA ALA A 196 6.94 -1.70 -16.03
C ALA A 196 6.51 -0.57 -15.09
N TYR A 197 5.20 -0.31 -14.99
CA TYR A 197 4.65 0.72 -14.12
C TYR A 197 5.02 0.49 -12.64
N ILE A 198 4.78 -0.69 -12.07
CA ILE A 198 5.09 -0.95 -10.65
C ILE A 198 6.58 -0.86 -10.36
N THR A 199 7.42 -1.30 -11.31
CA THR A 199 8.88 -1.25 -11.16
C THR A 199 9.38 0.20 -11.16
N ASN A 200 8.88 1.04 -12.06
CA ASN A 200 9.26 2.44 -12.13
C ASN A 200 8.69 3.25 -10.97
N MET A 201 7.42 3.05 -10.62
CA MET A 201 6.80 3.73 -9.48
C MET A 201 7.49 3.38 -8.15
N ALA A 202 7.94 2.14 -7.97
CA ALA A 202 8.72 1.74 -6.81
C ALA A 202 10.04 2.53 -6.70
N LYS A 203 10.72 2.75 -7.83
CA LYS A 203 11.95 3.57 -7.87
C LYS A 203 11.66 5.04 -7.62
N LEU A 204 10.67 5.62 -8.31
CA LEU A 204 10.29 7.02 -8.19
C LEU A 204 9.84 7.38 -6.78
N SER A 205 9.06 6.52 -6.14
CA SER A 205 8.53 6.75 -4.79
C SER A 205 9.46 6.26 -3.68
N ASN A 206 10.58 5.62 -4.01
CA ASN A 206 11.48 4.95 -3.05
C ASN A 206 10.75 3.97 -2.12
N VAL A 207 9.77 3.22 -2.65
CA VAL A 207 9.00 2.21 -1.93
C VAL A 207 9.28 0.84 -2.55
N PRO A 208 10.00 -0.07 -1.84
CA PRO A 208 10.40 -1.35 -2.40
C PRO A 208 9.21 -2.28 -2.63
N LEU A 209 9.30 -3.13 -3.64
CA LEU A 209 8.38 -4.23 -3.93
C LEU A 209 8.74 -5.46 -3.07
N TYR A 210 7.90 -6.49 -3.11
CA TYR A 210 8.05 -7.72 -2.33
C TYR A 210 8.45 -8.95 -3.17
N PHE A 211 8.89 -8.79 -4.41
CA PHE A 211 9.21 -9.93 -5.27
C PHE A 211 10.23 -10.90 -4.68
N ASP A 212 11.22 -10.38 -3.95
CA ASP A 212 12.25 -11.15 -3.26
C ASP A 212 11.74 -11.93 -2.05
N LYS A 213 10.55 -11.58 -1.55
CA LYS A 213 9.88 -12.17 -0.38
C LYS A 213 8.63 -12.96 -0.75
N ALA A 214 8.28 -13.07 -2.04
CA ALA A 214 7.02 -13.65 -2.49
C ALA A 214 6.89 -15.14 -2.13
N ILE A 215 5.75 -15.51 -1.57
CA ILE A 215 5.40 -16.89 -1.17
C ILE A 215 4.06 -17.34 -1.78
#